data_3e48f29f34415d2e47814568ad32495d
#
_entry.id   3e48f29f34415d2e47814568ad32495d
#
_cell.length_a   1.000
_cell.length_b   1.000
_cell.length_c   1.000
_cell.angle_alpha   90.00
_cell.angle_beta   90.00
_cell.angle_gamma   90.00
#
_symmetry.space_group_name_H-M   'P 1'
#
loop_
_entity.id
_entity.type
_entity.pdbx_description
1 polymer ?
#
loop_
_entity_poly.entity_id
_entity_poly.type
_entity_poly.pdbx_seq_one_letter_code
_entity_poly.pdbx_strand_id
1 'polypeptide(L)'
;MKRLLQIFGGCGVAVVVIIALVAWLLTGHGTSQQPVPENIPPVEGKEVAHIDVNAPGRTADKLTYWASDLADRTGIPPAALRAYGNAELIAQQKWPNCHLRWNTLAGLGYVETRHGTYNGNWFKHSKLDDAGYPQPPINGIALDGLNNTAHTPDTDNGEIDGDSEYDRAVGPMQFIPTTWEAVGADANGDGKADPNQIDDAAVGAAGLLCFGDRDLSNPDQWKEAILNYNQ
;
A
#
# COMPACT_ATOMS: atom_id res chain seq x y z
N MET A 1 -55.05 12.16 33.34
CA MET A 1 -53.85 13.03 33.40
C MET A 1 -52.53 12.31 33.78
N LYS A 2 -52.48 11.27 34.61
CA LYS A 2 -51.20 10.62 35.00
C LYS A 2 -50.52 9.77 33.92
N ARG A 3 -51.21 9.29 32.87
CA ARG A 3 -50.57 8.49 31.77
C ARG A 3 -49.96 9.33 30.65
N LEU A 4 -50.36 10.60 30.48
CA LEU A 4 -49.74 11.48 29.49
C LEU A 4 -48.34 12.01 29.93
N LEU A 5 -48.12 12.19 31.24
CA LEU A 5 -46.84 12.69 31.74
C LEU A 5 -45.69 11.65 31.61
N GLN A 6 -46.02 10.35 31.58
CA GLN A 6 -45.00 9.30 31.42
C GLN A 6 -44.49 9.16 29.99
N ILE A 7 -45.26 9.53 28.98
CA ILE A 7 -44.83 9.43 27.56
C ILE A 7 -43.91 10.59 27.19
N PHE A 8 -44.13 11.79 27.74
CA PHE A 8 -43.26 12.94 27.47
C PHE A 8 -41.94 12.90 28.21
N GLY A 9 -41.83 12.23 29.35
CA GLY A 9 -40.59 12.04 30.09
C GLY A 9 -39.62 11.08 29.39
N GLY A 10 -40.14 10.01 28.75
CA GLY A 10 -39.33 9.03 28.04
C GLY A 10 -38.70 9.55 26.73
N CYS A 11 -39.46 10.35 25.97
CA CYS A 11 -38.94 10.94 24.73
C CYS A 11 -37.87 12.01 25.00
N GLY A 12 -38.02 12.81 26.06
CA GLY A 12 -37.04 13.83 26.43
C GLY A 12 -35.68 13.24 26.81
N VAL A 13 -35.68 12.15 27.58
CA VAL A 13 -34.45 11.44 27.97
C VAL A 13 -33.78 10.79 26.77
N ALA A 14 -34.56 10.16 25.88
CA ALA A 14 -34.00 9.54 24.66
C ALA A 14 -33.35 10.56 23.73
N VAL A 15 -33.96 11.73 23.54
CA VAL A 15 -33.39 12.81 22.70
C VAL A 15 -32.11 13.38 23.33
N VAL A 16 -32.06 13.59 24.64
CA VAL A 16 -30.85 14.06 25.31
C VAL A 16 -29.72 13.05 25.22
N VAL A 17 -29.99 11.74 25.35
CA VAL A 17 -29.00 10.68 25.18
C VAL A 17 -28.47 10.61 23.74
N ILE A 18 -29.37 10.76 22.77
CA ILE A 18 -28.94 10.77 21.35
C ILE A 18 -28.08 12.01 21.04
N ILE A 19 -28.47 13.19 21.52
CA ILE A 19 -27.67 14.42 21.36
C ILE A 19 -26.32 14.28 22.06
N ALA A 20 -26.24 13.70 23.24
CA ALA A 20 -25.02 13.47 23.98
C ALA A 20 -24.11 12.43 23.25
N LEU A 21 -24.71 11.38 22.69
CA LEU A 21 -23.98 10.40 21.86
C LEU A 21 -23.44 11.01 20.54
N VAL A 22 -24.26 11.82 19.86
CA VAL A 22 -23.84 12.52 18.65
C VAL A 22 -22.75 13.56 18.96
N ALA A 23 -22.91 14.33 20.04
CA ALA A 23 -21.91 15.26 20.51
C ALA A 23 -20.59 14.52 20.90
N TRP A 24 -20.69 13.38 21.56
CA TRP A 24 -19.52 12.53 21.89
C TRP A 24 -18.85 11.96 20.64
N LEU A 25 -19.63 11.50 19.64
CA LEU A 25 -19.13 11.06 18.34
C LEU A 25 -18.49 12.20 17.54
N LEU A 26 -19.01 13.42 17.64
CA LEU A 26 -18.49 14.59 16.94
C LEU A 26 -17.29 15.26 17.65
N THR A 27 -17.20 15.16 18.97
CA THR A 27 -16.14 15.81 19.75
C THR A 27 -15.10 14.85 20.30
N GLY A 28 -15.39 13.55 20.35
CA GLY A 28 -14.54 12.54 20.98
C GLY A 28 -13.46 11.93 20.10
N HIS A 29 -13.39 12.28 18.82
CA HIS A 29 -12.38 11.78 17.91
C HIS A 29 -11.55 12.92 17.32
N GLY A 30 -11.02 13.76 18.19
CA GLY A 30 -9.74 14.37 17.85
C GLY A 30 -8.77 13.20 17.69
N THR A 31 -8.46 12.83 16.45
CA THR A 31 -7.30 11.98 16.18
C THR A 31 -6.12 12.71 16.79
N SER A 32 -5.74 12.35 18.01
CA SER A 32 -4.40 12.63 18.48
C SER A 32 -3.49 11.88 17.52
N GLN A 33 -3.03 12.55 16.46
CA GLN A 33 -1.89 12.05 15.72
C GLN A 33 -0.82 11.88 16.76
N GLN A 34 -0.57 10.65 17.15
CA GLN A 34 0.60 10.35 17.96
C GLN A 34 1.78 10.89 17.16
N PRO A 35 2.65 11.71 17.77
CA PRO A 35 3.82 12.19 17.05
C PRO A 35 4.54 10.97 16.50
N VAL A 36 4.79 10.98 15.19
CA VAL A 36 5.60 9.94 14.55
C VAL A 36 6.92 9.92 15.29
N PRO A 37 7.32 8.79 15.89
CA PRO A 37 8.57 8.74 16.62
C PRO A 37 9.71 9.19 15.72
N GLU A 38 10.50 10.16 16.15
CA GLU A 38 11.73 10.53 15.47
C GLU A 38 12.73 9.40 15.61
N ASN A 39 13.41 9.04 14.51
CA ASN A 39 14.46 8.02 14.49
C ASN A 39 13.98 6.57 14.76
N ILE A 40 12.93 6.11 14.06
CA ILE A 40 12.65 4.69 14.03
C ILE A 40 13.68 4.06 13.05
N PRO A 41 14.63 3.24 13.56
CA PRO A 41 15.48 2.48 12.66
C PRO A 41 14.64 1.48 11.88
N PRO A 42 15.02 1.11 10.65
CA PRO A 42 14.42 -0.02 9.96
C PRO A 42 14.53 -1.26 10.87
N VAL A 43 13.38 -1.87 11.19
CA VAL A 43 13.36 -3.08 12.01
C VAL A 43 13.79 -4.26 11.14
N GLU A 44 14.70 -5.11 11.64
CA GLU A 44 15.03 -6.34 10.95
C GLU A 44 13.81 -7.26 10.90
N GLY A 45 13.39 -7.62 9.67
CA GLY A 45 12.37 -8.64 9.42
C GLY A 45 12.97 -10.04 9.46
N LYS A 46 12.08 -11.07 9.46
CA LYS A 46 12.53 -12.44 9.21
C LYS A 46 13.29 -12.51 7.89
N GLU A 47 14.44 -13.15 7.88
CA GLU A 47 15.24 -13.35 6.67
C GLU A 47 14.42 -14.06 5.59
N VAL A 48 14.55 -13.58 4.35
CA VAL A 48 13.89 -14.19 3.20
C VAL A 48 14.59 -15.50 2.84
N ALA A 49 13.81 -16.53 2.54
CA ALA A 49 14.38 -17.79 2.10
C ALA A 49 15.19 -17.61 0.80
N HIS A 50 16.36 -18.19 0.74
CA HIS A 50 17.25 -18.06 -0.41
C HIS A 50 16.67 -18.79 -1.63
N ILE A 51 16.49 -18.06 -2.72
CA ILE A 51 16.04 -18.58 -4.02
C ILE A 51 16.89 -17.99 -5.14
N ASP A 52 16.91 -18.66 -6.31
CA ASP A 52 17.44 -18.07 -7.53
C ASP A 52 16.36 -17.14 -8.16
N VAL A 53 16.57 -15.84 -8.06
CA VAL A 53 15.68 -14.82 -8.65
C VAL A 53 15.85 -14.65 -10.16
N ASN A 54 16.89 -15.25 -10.75
CA ASN A 54 17.12 -15.25 -12.20
C ASN A 54 16.54 -16.49 -12.89
N ALA A 55 15.93 -17.40 -12.14
CA ALA A 55 15.29 -18.58 -12.71
C ALA A 55 14.09 -18.19 -13.58
N PRO A 56 13.78 -18.96 -14.64
CA PRO A 56 12.63 -18.69 -15.49
C PRO A 56 11.30 -18.71 -14.74
N GLY A 57 10.36 -17.85 -15.17
CA GLY A 57 9.01 -17.73 -14.63
C GLY A 57 8.94 -16.93 -13.32
N ARG A 58 7.79 -16.96 -12.67
CA ARG A 58 7.51 -16.20 -11.45
C ARG A 58 8.28 -16.72 -10.25
N THR A 59 9.46 -16.13 -9.98
CA THR A 59 10.38 -16.58 -8.91
C THR A 59 9.79 -16.39 -7.51
N ALA A 60 8.88 -15.44 -7.32
CA ALA A 60 8.13 -15.26 -6.08
C ALA A 60 7.40 -16.53 -5.60
N ASP A 61 6.96 -17.40 -6.50
CA ASP A 61 6.25 -18.64 -6.13
C ASP A 61 7.13 -19.62 -5.35
N LYS A 62 8.46 -19.52 -5.49
CA LYS A 62 9.42 -20.31 -4.71
C LYS A 62 9.43 -19.94 -3.22
N LEU A 63 8.88 -18.78 -2.86
CA LEU A 63 8.77 -18.29 -1.47
C LEU A 63 7.49 -18.74 -0.75
N THR A 64 6.72 -19.67 -1.32
CA THR A 64 5.41 -20.07 -0.77
C THR A 64 5.47 -20.51 0.69
N TYR A 65 6.43 -21.35 1.09
CA TYR A 65 6.56 -21.81 2.49
C TYR A 65 7.01 -20.68 3.43
N TRP A 66 7.94 -19.84 2.99
CA TRP A 66 8.37 -18.67 3.75
C TRP A 66 7.22 -17.69 3.99
N ALA A 67 6.42 -17.42 2.96
CA ALA A 67 5.28 -16.52 3.02
C ALA A 67 4.13 -17.08 3.89
N SER A 68 3.85 -18.37 3.80
CA SER A 68 2.77 -19.00 4.60
C SER A 68 3.01 -18.87 6.09
N ASP A 69 4.23 -19.11 6.56
CA ASP A 69 4.59 -18.96 7.99
C ASP A 69 4.41 -17.51 8.48
N LEU A 70 4.68 -16.54 7.63
CA LEU A 70 4.50 -15.12 7.95
C LEU A 70 3.04 -14.66 7.85
N ALA A 71 2.28 -15.18 6.90
CA ALA A 71 0.89 -14.78 6.66
C ALA A 71 0.02 -15.00 7.90
N ASP A 72 0.15 -16.16 8.55
CA ASP A 72 -0.58 -16.51 9.77
C ASP A 72 -0.29 -15.57 10.94
N ARG A 73 0.91 -15.02 10.97
CA ARG A 73 1.39 -14.13 12.05
C ARG A 73 1.12 -12.67 11.81
N THR A 74 1.11 -12.24 10.56
CA THR A 74 1.03 -10.83 10.17
C THR A 74 -0.32 -10.42 9.61
N GLY A 75 -1.11 -11.39 9.10
CA GLY A 75 -2.34 -11.13 8.36
C GLY A 75 -2.11 -10.56 6.95
N ILE A 76 -0.85 -10.48 6.49
CA ILE A 76 -0.52 -10.04 5.13
C ILE A 76 -0.84 -11.17 4.15
N PRO A 77 -1.52 -10.89 3.01
CA PRO A 77 -1.80 -11.91 2.01
C PRO A 77 -0.52 -12.62 1.55
N PRO A 78 -0.52 -13.98 1.45
CA PRO A 78 0.67 -14.72 1.04
C PRO A 78 1.26 -14.28 -0.31
N ALA A 79 0.42 -13.89 -1.27
CA ALA A 79 0.88 -13.37 -2.56
C ALA A 79 1.69 -12.08 -2.39
N ALA A 80 1.23 -11.14 -1.56
CA ALA A 80 1.96 -9.91 -1.26
C ALA A 80 3.29 -10.19 -0.54
N LEU A 81 3.29 -11.10 0.44
CA LEU A 81 4.53 -11.49 1.12
C LEU A 81 5.56 -12.08 0.16
N ARG A 82 5.15 -12.97 -0.75
CA ARG A 82 6.04 -13.53 -1.78
C ARG A 82 6.64 -12.43 -2.66
N ALA A 83 5.80 -11.49 -3.10
CA ALA A 83 6.23 -10.36 -3.91
C ALA A 83 7.26 -9.48 -3.18
N TYR A 84 7.00 -9.11 -1.93
CA TYR A 84 7.93 -8.29 -1.14
C TYR A 84 9.24 -9.02 -0.84
N GLY A 85 9.19 -10.31 -0.50
CA GLY A 85 10.40 -11.13 -0.29
C GLY A 85 11.22 -11.29 -1.57
N ASN A 86 10.56 -11.55 -2.70
CA ASN A 86 11.23 -11.63 -4.00
C ASN A 86 11.87 -10.28 -4.40
N ALA A 87 11.17 -9.17 -4.16
CA ALA A 87 11.68 -7.83 -4.43
C ALA A 87 12.91 -7.49 -3.55
N GLU A 88 12.94 -7.90 -2.28
CA GLU A 88 14.16 -7.77 -1.45
C GLU A 88 15.34 -8.50 -2.09
N LEU A 89 15.16 -9.76 -2.50
CA LEU A 89 16.25 -10.56 -3.10
C LEU A 89 16.70 -10.00 -4.44
N ILE A 90 15.79 -9.50 -5.28
CA ILE A 90 16.12 -8.80 -6.53
C ILE A 90 16.88 -7.51 -6.23
N ALA A 91 16.44 -6.73 -5.23
CA ALA A 91 17.11 -5.51 -4.83
C ALA A 91 18.53 -5.74 -4.33
N GLN A 92 18.77 -6.82 -3.58
CA GLN A 92 20.12 -7.22 -3.15
C GLN A 92 21.08 -7.47 -4.32
N GLN A 93 20.59 -7.92 -5.47
CA GLN A 93 21.40 -8.10 -6.67
C GLN A 93 21.55 -6.81 -7.47
N LYS A 94 20.46 -6.06 -7.66
CA LYS A 94 20.47 -4.84 -8.50
C LYS A 94 21.08 -3.63 -7.79
N TRP A 95 20.83 -3.48 -6.49
CA TRP A 95 21.24 -2.34 -5.66
C TRP A 95 21.85 -2.83 -4.34
N PRO A 96 23.01 -3.52 -4.37
CA PRO A 96 23.56 -4.22 -3.20
C PRO A 96 23.83 -3.32 -1.99
N ASN A 97 24.07 -2.04 -2.20
CA ASN A 97 24.30 -1.07 -1.13
C ASN A 97 23.02 -0.46 -0.56
N CYS A 98 21.86 -0.77 -1.14
CA CYS A 98 20.57 -0.20 -0.70
C CYS A 98 20.07 -0.80 0.61
N HIS A 99 20.42 -2.04 0.93
CA HIS A 99 19.99 -2.78 2.13
C HIS A 99 18.47 -2.76 2.33
N LEU A 100 17.69 -2.74 1.24
CA LEU A 100 16.23 -2.82 1.31
C LEU A 100 15.78 -4.12 1.96
N ARG A 101 14.80 -4.03 2.86
CA ARG A 101 14.17 -5.19 3.49
C ARG A 101 12.70 -5.29 3.10
N TRP A 102 12.19 -6.53 2.97
CA TRP A 102 10.81 -6.81 2.57
C TRP A 102 9.76 -6.13 3.45
N ASN A 103 10.04 -5.97 4.74
CA ASN A 103 9.11 -5.34 5.66
C ASN A 103 8.95 -3.82 5.44
N THR A 104 9.92 -3.15 4.83
CA THR A 104 9.76 -1.78 4.33
C THR A 104 8.73 -1.73 3.21
N LEU A 105 8.84 -2.64 2.22
CA LEU A 105 7.85 -2.78 1.14
C LEU A 105 6.46 -3.15 1.69
N ALA A 106 6.41 -4.04 2.68
CA ALA A 106 5.15 -4.40 3.34
C ALA A 106 4.51 -3.21 4.06
N GLY A 107 5.31 -2.37 4.73
CA GLY A 107 4.83 -1.14 5.34
C GLY A 107 4.18 -0.20 4.32
N LEU A 108 4.86 0.04 3.19
CA LEU A 108 4.31 0.84 2.09
C LEU A 108 3.04 0.21 1.53
N GLY A 109 3.06 -1.06 1.14
CA GLY A 109 1.90 -1.73 0.58
C GLY A 109 0.69 -1.76 1.52
N TYR A 110 0.91 -1.72 2.84
CA TYR A 110 -0.17 -1.54 3.80
C TYR A 110 -0.77 -0.13 3.74
N VAL A 111 0.06 0.89 3.70
CA VAL A 111 -0.38 2.31 3.65
C VAL A 111 -1.12 2.59 2.36
N GLU A 112 -0.58 2.12 1.21
CA GLU A 112 -1.15 2.38 -0.11
C GLU A 112 -2.52 1.70 -0.29
N THR A 113 -2.57 0.38 -0.15
CA THR A 113 -3.78 -0.39 -0.50
C THR A 113 -4.06 -1.54 0.44
N ARG A 114 -3.48 -1.58 1.65
CA ARG A 114 -3.55 -2.75 2.54
C ARG A 114 -3.13 -4.02 1.80
N HIS A 115 -1.98 -3.96 1.15
CA HIS A 115 -1.39 -5.07 0.39
C HIS A 115 -2.24 -5.53 -0.82
N GLY A 116 -2.82 -4.59 -1.56
CA GLY A 116 -3.66 -4.90 -2.71
C GLY A 116 -5.08 -5.37 -2.37
N THR A 117 -5.56 -5.08 -1.16
CA THR A 117 -6.91 -5.49 -0.73
C THR A 117 -7.90 -4.35 -0.58
N TYR A 118 -7.46 -3.11 -0.48
CA TYR A 118 -8.32 -1.93 -0.36
C TYR A 118 -8.34 -1.12 -1.66
N ASN A 119 -9.52 -0.93 -2.22
CA ASN A 119 -9.77 -0.23 -3.49
C ASN A 119 -10.61 1.05 -3.32
N GLY A 120 -10.55 1.69 -2.16
CA GLY A 120 -11.37 2.85 -1.86
C GLY A 120 -12.80 2.53 -1.40
N ASN A 121 -13.22 1.28 -1.43
CA ASN A 121 -14.56 0.86 -1.02
C ASN A 121 -14.52 -0.01 0.26
N TRP A 122 -15.17 0.48 1.32
CA TRP A 122 -15.22 -0.24 2.61
C TRP A 122 -16.10 -1.51 2.59
N PHE A 123 -16.99 -1.64 1.63
CA PHE A 123 -17.93 -2.76 1.54
C PHE A 123 -17.53 -3.81 0.50
N LYS A 124 -16.67 -3.45 -0.44
CA LYS A 124 -16.23 -4.34 -1.52
C LYS A 124 -14.70 -4.25 -1.67
N HIS A 125 -14.01 -5.10 -0.93
CA HIS A 125 -12.55 -5.19 -0.98
C HIS A 125 -12.07 -5.90 -2.24
N SER A 126 -10.86 -5.56 -2.68
CA SER A 126 -10.12 -6.33 -3.67
C SER A 126 -9.45 -7.54 -3.03
N LYS A 127 -9.08 -8.51 -3.84
CA LYS A 127 -8.22 -9.64 -3.46
C LYS A 127 -7.20 -9.86 -4.56
N LEU A 128 -5.97 -10.16 -4.18
CA LEU A 128 -4.98 -10.61 -5.16
C LEU A 128 -5.38 -11.99 -5.68
N ASP A 129 -5.47 -12.12 -6.99
CA ASP A 129 -5.66 -13.41 -7.65
C ASP A 129 -4.35 -14.22 -7.68
N ASP A 130 -4.40 -15.42 -8.26
CA ASP A 130 -3.24 -16.31 -8.32
C ASP A 130 -2.09 -15.75 -9.16
N ALA A 131 -2.39 -14.89 -10.13
CA ALA A 131 -1.41 -14.18 -10.94
C ALA A 131 -0.86 -12.92 -10.26
N GLY A 132 -1.43 -12.51 -9.11
CA GLY A 132 -0.98 -11.35 -8.34
C GLY A 132 -1.64 -10.03 -8.71
N TYR A 133 -2.76 -10.06 -9.43
CA TYR A 133 -3.55 -8.88 -9.74
C TYR A 133 -4.68 -8.67 -8.73
N PRO A 134 -4.92 -7.45 -8.24
CA PRO A 134 -6.07 -7.15 -7.40
C PRO A 134 -7.37 -7.25 -8.20
N GLN A 135 -8.35 -7.98 -7.64
CA GLN A 135 -9.67 -8.17 -8.22
C GLN A 135 -10.77 -7.69 -7.26
N PRO A 136 -11.53 -6.64 -7.57
CA PRO A 136 -11.41 -5.76 -8.73
C PRO A 136 -10.11 -4.94 -8.73
N PRO A 137 -9.71 -4.36 -9.89
CA PRO A 137 -8.55 -3.47 -9.97
C PRO A 137 -8.61 -2.31 -8.99
N ILE A 138 -7.44 -1.81 -8.60
CA ILE A 138 -7.29 -0.67 -7.68
C ILE A 138 -6.79 0.54 -8.47
N ASN A 139 -7.69 1.49 -8.71
CA ASN A 139 -7.37 2.77 -9.32
C ASN A 139 -7.71 3.88 -8.32
N GLY A 140 -6.77 4.78 -8.11
CA GLY A 140 -6.94 5.99 -7.32
C GLY A 140 -7.93 6.97 -7.94
N ILE A 141 -8.20 8.05 -7.23
CA ILE A 141 -8.96 9.18 -7.78
C ILE A 141 -8.10 9.93 -8.80
N ALA A 142 -8.76 10.65 -9.72
CA ALA A 142 -8.07 11.50 -10.68
C ALA A 142 -7.21 12.56 -9.97
N LEU A 143 -6.01 12.79 -10.45
CA LEU A 143 -5.10 13.83 -9.96
C LEU A 143 -5.44 15.18 -10.61
N ASP A 144 -6.68 15.65 -10.39
CA ASP A 144 -7.25 16.85 -11.00
C ASP A 144 -6.99 18.15 -10.21
N GLY A 145 -6.23 18.07 -9.12
CA GLY A 145 -5.97 19.19 -8.21
C GLY A 145 -7.10 19.48 -7.22
N LEU A 146 -8.14 18.66 -7.20
CA LEU A 146 -9.24 18.73 -6.23
C LEU A 146 -9.00 17.74 -5.08
N ASN A 147 -9.74 17.87 -3.98
CA ASN A 147 -9.69 16.94 -2.84
C ASN A 147 -8.28 16.67 -2.28
N ASN A 148 -7.41 17.66 -2.30
CA ASN A 148 -6.00 17.59 -1.91
C ASN A 148 -5.13 16.69 -2.80
N THR A 149 -5.53 16.44 -4.05
CA THR A 149 -4.67 15.78 -5.03
C THR A 149 -3.71 16.78 -5.70
N ALA A 150 -2.60 16.27 -6.23
CA ALA A 150 -1.80 17.03 -7.18
C ALA A 150 -2.61 17.30 -8.46
N HIS A 151 -2.25 18.31 -9.24
CA HIS A 151 -2.78 18.54 -10.58
C HIS A 151 -1.82 17.91 -11.58
N THR A 152 -2.11 16.71 -12.03
CA THR A 152 -1.29 15.94 -12.97
C THR A 152 -2.14 15.59 -14.20
N PRO A 153 -2.04 16.37 -15.30
CA PRO A 153 -2.67 16.00 -16.55
C PRO A 153 -2.17 14.64 -17.04
N ASP A 154 -3.00 13.97 -17.82
CA ASP A 154 -2.68 12.66 -18.40
C ASP A 154 -1.32 12.66 -19.13
N THR A 155 -0.51 11.64 -18.85
CA THR A 155 0.86 11.51 -19.35
C THR A 155 1.05 10.29 -20.26
N ASP A 156 0.10 9.35 -20.30
CA ASP A 156 0.22 8.10 -21.06
C ASP A 156 -0.97 7.81 -22.00
N ASN A 157 -1.87 8.77 -22.21
CA ASN A 157 -3.13 8.64 -22.94
C ASN A 157 -4.08 7.58 -22.34
N GLY A 158 -4.03 7.42 -21.01
CA GLY A 158 -4.84 6.47 -20.27
C GLY A 158 -4.45 5.01 -20.49
N GLU A 159 -3.23 4.74 -20.95
CA GLU A 159 -2.78 3.36 -21.24
C GLU A 159 -2.71 2.52 -19.97
N ILE A 160 -2.21 3.10 -18.88
CA ILE A 160 -1.98 2.40 -17.61
C ILE A 160 -3.22 2.47 -16.70
N ASP A 161 -3.84 3.65 -16.60
CA ASP A 161 -4.87 3.93 -15.58
C ASP A 161 -6.30 4.05 -16.14
N GLY A 162 -6.43 4.16 -17.48
CA GLY A 162 -7.70 4.26 -18.19
C GLY A 162 -8.31 5.65 -18.18
N ASP A 163 -7.59 6.70 -17.74
CA ASP A 163 -8.04 8.09 -17.72
C ASP A 163 -7.18 8.93 -18.67
N SER A 164 -7.79 9.46 -19.75
CA SER A 164 -7.09 10.29 -20.75
C SER A 164 -7.14 11.79 -20.47
N GLU A 165 -7.55 12.19 -19.28
CA GLU A 165 -7.62 13.61 -18.87
C GLU A 165 -6.65 13.89 -17.73
N TYR A 166 -6.55 12.99 -16.76
CA TYR A 166 -5.65 13.11 -15.60
C TYR A 166 -5.04 11.76 -15.24
N ASP A 167 -3.78 11.75 -14.83
CA ASP A 167 -3.16 10.57 -14.25
C ASP A 167 -3.90 10.11 -12.99
N ARG A 168 -3.87 8.79 -12.74
CA ARG A 168 -4.32 8.15 -11.50
C ARG A 168 -3.22 7.25 -10.95
N ALA A 169 -3.17 7.14 -9.63
CA ALA A 169 -2.38 6.09 -9.01
C ALA A 169 -3.05 4.72 -9.24
N VAL A 170 -2.29 3.71 -9.62
CA VAL A 170 -2.82 2.37 -9.93
C VAL A 170 -2.12 1.26 -9.18
N GLY A 171 -2.85 0.17 -9.03
CA GLY A 171 -2.34 -1.09 -8.51
C GLY A 171 -2.05 -1.11 -7.01
N PRO A 172 -1.46 -2.23 -6.54
CA PRO A 172 -1.27 -2.46 -5.11
C PRO A 172 -0.29 -1.52 -4.42
N MET A 173 0.62 -0.87 -5.18
CA MET A 173 1.62 0.07 -4.67
C MET A 173 1.38 1.51 -5.16
N GLN A 174 0.23 1.78 -5.82
CA GLN A 174 -0.25 3.10 -6.20
C GLN A 174 0.74 3.93 -7.03
N PHE A 175 1.27 3.35 -8.11
CA PHE A 175 2.12 4.08 -9.06
C PHE A 175 1.30 4.98 -9.99
N ILE A 176 1.78 6.19 -10.22
CA ILE A 176 1.32 7.02 -11.33
C ILE A 176 2.11 6.69 -12.61
N PRO A 177 1.53 6.91 -13.83
CA PRO A 177 2.15 6.54 -15.10
C PRO A 177 3.59 7.03 -15.27
N THR A 178 3.86 8.31 -14.98
CA THR A 178 5.21 8.90 -15.10
C THR A 178 6.25 8.23 -14.21
N THR A 179 5.89 7.89 -12.97
CA THR A 179 6.80 7.19 -12.07
C THR A 179 7.01 5.76 -12.55
N TRP A 180 5.96 5.10 -13.02
CA TRP A 180 6.05 3.74 -13.54
C TRP A 180 6.95 3.64 -14.76
N GLU A 181 6.92 4.59 -15.68
CA GLU A 181 7.82 4.66 -16.83
C GLU A 181 9.29 4.62 -16.39
N ALA A 182 9.63 5.26 -15.27
CA ALA A 182 11.01 5.35 -14.79
C ALA A 182 11.49 4.09 -14.03
N VAL A 183 10.60 3.39 -13.31
CA VAL A 183 10.99 2.32 -12.39
C VAL A 183 10.35 0.96 -12.68
N GLY A 184 9.43 0.88 -13.64
CA GLY A 184 8.71 -0.35 -13.98
C GLY A 184 9.64 -1.50 -14.34
N ALA A 185 9.33 -2.67 -13.82
CA ALA A 185 10.13 -3.89 -14.04
C ALA A 185 9.19 -5.10 -14.14
N ASP A 186 9.50 -6.01 -15.06
CA ASP A 186 8.88 -7.34 -15.12
C ASP A 186 9.55 -8.23 -14.06
N ALA A 187 8.86 -8.53 -12.99
CA ALA A 187 9.34 -9.36 -11.89
C ALA A 187 8.58 -10.69 -11.78
N ASN A 188 7.44 -10.81 -12.46
CA ASN A 188 6.68 -12.05 -12.56
C ASN A 188 7.16 -12.93 -13.74
N GLY A 189 7.95 -12.37 -14.66
CA GLY A 189 8.57 -13.07 -15.80
C GLY A 189 7.59 -13.37 -16.94
N ASP A 190 6.53 -12.55 -17.10
CA ASP A 190 5.54 -12.70 -18.17
C ASP A 190 5.88 -11.89 -19.44
N GLY A 191 6.93 -11.07 -19.37
CA GLY A 191 7.41 -10.24 -20.48
C GLY A 191 6.83 -8.82 -20.50
N LYS A 192 6.04 -8.44 -19.51
CA LYS A 192 5.44 -7.11 -19.39
C LYS A 192 5.64 -6.54 -17.99
N ALA A 193 6.14 -5.32 -17.86
CA ALA A 193 6.09 -4.59 -16.60
C ALA A 193 4.70 -3.97 -16.41
N ASP A 194 3.96 -4.39 -15.35
CA ASP A 194 2.59 -3.94 -15.10
C ASP A 194 2.41 -3.45 -13.64
N PRO A 195 2.12 -2.16 -13.39
CA PRO A 195 1.97 -1.63 -12.03
C PRO A 195 0.79 -2.24 -11.27
N ASN A 196 -0.15 -2.90 -11.96
CA ASN A 196 -1.26 -3.61 -11.35
C ASN A 196 -0.88 -4.99 -10.84
N GLN A 197 0.25 -5.55 -11.27
CA GLN A 197 0.74 -6.84 -10.81
C GLN A 197 1.66 -6.66 -9.59
N ILE A 198 1.42 -7.41 -8.50
CA ILE A 198 2.06 -7.16 -7.19
C ILE A 198 3.58 -7.39 -7.20
N ASP A 199 4.11 -8.36 -7.97
CA ASP A 199 5.55 -8.64 -8.03
C ASP A 199 6.28 -7.50 -8.74
N ASP A 200 5.74 -7.05 -9.87
CA ASP A 200 6.27 -5.95 -10.67
C ASP A 200 6.23 -4.66 -9.87
N ALA A 201 5.06 -4.37 -9.26
CA ALA A 201 4.88 -3.19 -8.41
C ALA A 201 5.84 -3.19 -7.21
N ALA A 202 6.10 -4.34 -6.58
CA ALA A 202 7.04 -4.45 -5.46
C ALA A 202 8.49 -4.18 -5.89
N VAL A 203 8.90 -4.65 -7.09
CA VAL A 203 10.25 -4.37 -7.62
C VAL A 203 10.36 -2.92 -8.12
N GLY A 204 9.31 -2.35 -8.72
CA GLY A 204 9.24 -0.92 -9.03
C GLY A 204 9.41 -0.06 -7.78
N ALA A 205 8.71 -0.40 -6.70
CA ALA A 205 8.84 0.27 -5.41
C ALA A 205 10.27 0.15 -4.83
N ALA A 206 10.89 -1.03 -4.96
CA ALA A 206 12.29 -1.23 -4.57
C ALA A 206 13.22 -0.30 -5.35
N GLY A 207 13.01 -0.16 -6.67
CA GLY A 207 13.79 0.75 -7.51
C GLY A 207 13.67 2.22 -7.08
N LEU A 208 12.46 2.66 -6.76
CA LEU A 208 12.22 4.03 -6.28
C LEU A 208 12.86 4.29 -4.91
N LEU A 209 12.76 3.34 -3.99
CA LEU A 209 13.37 3.46 -2.66
C LEU A 209 14.90 3.47 -2.70
N CYS A 210 15.49 2.65 -3.58
CA CYS A 210 16.93 2.52 -3.74
C CYS A 210 17.53 3.59 -4.69
N PHE A 211 16.72 4.48 -5.24
CA PHE A 211 17.20 5.50 -6.16
C PHE A 211 18.23 6.43 -5.52
N GLY A 212 19.29 6.80 -6.27
CA GLY A 212 20.34 7.72 -5.82
C GLY A 212 21.32 7.11 -4.81
N ASP A 213 21.60 5.81 -4.93
CA ASP A 213 22.55 5.06 -4.08
C ASP A 213 22.23 5.13 -2.57
N ARG A 214 20.94 5.22 -2.23
CA ARG A 214 20.49 5.24 -0.84
C ARG A 214 20.85 3.95 -0.10
N ASP A 215 21.26 4.11 1.15
CA ASP A 215 21.42 3.03 2.12
C ASP A 215 20.24 3.05 3.11
N LEU A 216 19.30 2.13 2.94
CA LEU A 216 18.09 2.04 3.77
C LEU A 216 18.35 1.38 5.15
N SER A 217 19.58 0.95 5.44
CA SER A 217 20.00 0.61 6.80
C SER A 217 20.28 1.86 7.63
N ASN A 218 20.51 3.01 6.98
CA ASN A 218 20.64 4.31 7.61
C ASN A 218 19.24 4.89 7.88
N PRO A 219 18.87 5.19 9.14
CA PRO A 219 17.53 5.69 9.49
C PRO A 219 17.12 6.98 8.78
N ASP A 220 18.05 7.91 8.56
CA ASP A 220 17.74 9.19 7.92
C ASP A 220 17.47 9.00 6.42
N GLN A 221 18.26 8.18 5.75
CA GLN A 221 18.06 7.86 4.33
C GLN A 221 16.80 7.01 4.12
N TRP A 222 16.52 6.07 5.03
CA TRP A 222 15.27 5.31 5.02
C TRP A 222 14.06 6.24 5.15
N LYS A 223 14.07 7.16 6.13
CA LYS A 223 13.03 8.15 6.34
C LYS A 223 12.83 9.02 5.09
N GLU A 224 13.91 9.51 4.50
CA GLU A 224 13.86 10.30 3.28
C GLU A 224 13.24 9.52 2.12
N ALA A 225 13.64 8.25 1.93
CA ALA A 225 13.09 7.40 0.88
C ALA A 225 11.57 7.21 1.03
N ILE A 226 11.08 6.96 2.25
CA ILE A 226 9.65 6.83 2.55
C ILE A 226 8.88 8.13 2.29
N LEU A 227 9.44 9.27 2.71
CA LEU A 227 8.79 10.57 2.48
C LEU A 227 8.73 10.94 0.99
N ASN A 228 9.73 10.55 0.22
CA ASN A 228 9.80 10.82 -1.22
C ASN A 228 8.90 9.88 -2.05
N TYR A 229 8.43 8.78 -1.47
CA TYR A 229 7.58 7.82 -2.18
C TYR A 229 6.24 8.43 -2.61
N ASN A 230 5.70 9.35 -1.82
CA ASN A 230 4.40 10.01 -2.01
C ASN A 230 4.52 11.51 -2.39
N GLN A 231 5.61 11.90 -3.07
CA GLN A 231 5.81 13.30 -3.51
C GLN A 231 5.54 13.46 -5.00
#